data_6af519ae349f3ce5bf3eac4c6b38b788
#
_entry.id   6af519ae349f3ce5bf3eac4c6b38b788
#
_cell.length_a   1.000
_cell.length_b   1.000
_cell.length_c   1.000
_cell.angle_alpha   90.00
_cell.angle_beta   90.00
_cell.angle_gamma   90.00
#
_symmetry.space_group_name_H-M   'P 1'
#
loop_
_entity.id
_entity.type
_entity.pdbx_description
1 polymer ?
#
loop_
_entity_poly.entity_id
_entity_poly.type
_entity_poly.pdbx_seq_one_letter_code
_entity_poly.pdbx_strand_id
1 'polypeptide(L)'
;MKKIALIIAIMAGKFASCLSRILGTGGTSIPGKIALRLYPHILSDLAANISEEIFIVTGTNGKTTTTNMLAEILKEKGYKFVHNSAGANMITGITTAFIKETDWTGKRKIDYALLETDEANVPLLLQQLHPRVVLITNFFSDQLDRYGELNNTINLIKDAVRDTDIELVLNADDPLVTHFKNETGLHCWYYGFEATNYDKLQGEASREGRYCVFCGQELLYQRFHYAQLGKFCCSECGNQNPESNFTAHSLILTPKIEMKINDIEIRSPYQGFYNAYNILAAVSLAKLVGIEDEIIQKAIANYEPRAGRMEQFEIDKRKVTLILVKNPTGLNQALATINTEPTPKAIFFALNDNVADGRDISWIWDADIEQITALDSNIEAIVCSGLRSGDIALRFKYADAQVDRIYIEDELQSGINKALSVAADATYILSTYTALFVCRDILLKLQQESITSADLIDQKQKSSESQG
;
A
#
# COMPACT_ATOMS: atom_id res chain seq x y z
N MET A 1 1.21 -39.27 -14.71
CA MET A 1 2.19 -38.25 -15.13
C MET A 1 1.95 -36.89 -14.46
N LYS A 2 0.75 -36.28 -14.48
CA LYS A 2 0.46 -34.98 -13.86
C LYS A 2 0.87 -34.89 -12.37
N LYS A 3 0.52 -35.89 -11.53
CA LYS A 3 0.84 -35.87 -10.09
C LYS A 3 2.37 -35.89 -9.81
N ILE A 4 3.15 -36.59 -10.63
CA ILE A 4 4.60 -36.60 -10.47
C ILE A 4 5.20 -35.25 -10.86
N ALA A 5 4.75 -34.66 -11.97
CA ALA A 5 5.18 -33.31 -12.39
C ALA A 5 4.86 -32.24 -11.34
N LEU A 6 3.67 -32.28 -10.74
CA LEU A 6 3.28 -31.38 -9.64
C LEU A 6 4.25 -31.53 -8.44
N ILE A 7 4.52 -32.78 -7.99
CA ILE A 7 5.42 -33.02 -6.85
C ILE A 7 6.83 -32.50 -7.15
N ILE A 8 7.35 -32.79 -8.36
CA ILE A 8 8.69 -32.32 -8.79
C ILE A 8 8.74 -30.80 -8.78
N ALA A 9 7.71 -30.13 -9.30
CA ALA A 9 7.65 -28.67 -9.33
C ALA A 9 7.58 -28.06 -7.92
N ILE A 10 6.79 -28.66 -7.00
CA ILE A 10 6.74 -28.25 -5.58
C ILE A 10 8.12 -28.42 -4.92
N MET A 11 8.77 -29.58 -5.11
CA MET A 11 10.09 -29.85 -4.55
C MET A 11 11.14 -28.85 -5.04
N ALA A 12 11.18 -28.60 -6.36
CA ALA A 12 12.09 -27.64 -6.96
C ALA A 12 11.83 -26.21 -6.44
N GLY A 13 10.57 -25.81 -6.30
CA GLY A 13 10.19 -24.52 -5.73
C GLY A 13 10.58 -24.39 -4.25
N LYS A 14 10.32 -25.40 -3.41
CA LYS A 14 10.73 -25.42 -2.01
C LYS A 14 12.24 -25.38 -1.84
N PHE A 15 12.98 -26.15 -2.67
CA PHE A 15 14.44 -26.12 -2.68
C PHE A 15 14.98 -24.75 -3.09
N ALA A 16 14.44 -24.16 -4.15
CA ALA A 16 14.80 -22.81 -4.57
C ALA A 16 14.49 -21.76 -3.48
N SER A 17 13.39 -21.91 -2.74
CA SER A 17 13.04 -21.03 -1.62
C SER A 17 14.06 -21.16 -0.47
N CYS A 18 14.49 -22.38 -0.16
CA CYS A 18 15.52 -22.61 0.85
C CYS A 18 16.88 -22.00 0.44
N LEU A 19 17.30 -22.22 -0.80
CA LEU A 19 18.55 -21.67 -1.34
C LEU A 19 18.55 -20.15 -1.37
N SER A 20 17.46 -19.54 -1.84
CA SER A 20 17.31 -18.07 -1.85
C SER A 20 17.40 -17.46 -0.45
N ARG A 21 16.88 -18.15 0.56
CA ARG A 21 16.95 -17.70 1.96
C ARG A 21 18.39 -17.77 2.48
N ILE A 22 19.14 -18.85 2.15
CA ILE A 22 20.56 -18.99 2.53
C ILE A 22 21.42 -17.91 1.87
N LEU A 23 21.11 -17.55 0.61
CA LEU A 23 21.82 -16.52 -0.15
C LEU A 23 21.38 -15.09 0.19
N GLY A 24 20.44 -14.88 1.12
CA GLY A 24 19.96 -13.55 1.51
C GLY A 24 19.15 -12.79 0.45
N THR A 25 18.72 -13.47 -0.64
CA THR A 25 18.03 -12.83 -1.78
C THR A 25 16.51 -12.73 -1.63
N GLY A 26 15.95 -13.02 -0.45
CA GLY A 26 14.53 -12.95 -0.13
C GLY A 26 13.62 -13.99 -0.79
N GLY A 27 13.95 -14.48 -1.98
CA GLY A 27 13.28 -15.60 -2.68
C GLY A 27 11.76 -15.48 -2.82
N THR A 28 11.25 -14.28 -3.14
CA THR A 28 9.81 -14.05 -3.22
C THR A 28 9.18 -14.49 -4.54
N SER A 29 9.94 -14.52 -5.65
CA SER A 29 9.41 -14.83 -6.99
C SER A 29 10.15 -15.97 -7.69
N ILE A 30 11.44 -16.20 -7.41
CA ILE A 30 12.26 -17.23 -8.06
C ILE A 30 11.70 -18.63 -7.88
N PRO A 31 11.26 -19.06 -6.68
CA PRO A 31 10.68 -20.39 -6.48
C PRO A 31 9.48 -20.67 -7.38
N GLY A 32 8.55 -19.71 -7.46
CA GLY A 32 7.37 -19.83 -8.32
C GLY A 32 7.71 -19.81 -9.79
N LYS A 33 8.70 -19.00 -10.21
CA LYS A 33 9.18 -18.97 -11.61
C LYS A 33 9.74 -20.33 -12.03
N ILE A 34 10.52 -20.99 -11.19
CA ILE A 34 11.07 -22.34 -11.46
C ILE A 34 9.93 -23.35 -11.53
N ALA A 35 9.02 -23.33 -10.56
CA ALA A 35 7.91 -24.27 -10.49
C ALA A 35 6.96 -24.15 -11.69
N LEU A 36 6.58 -22.93 -12.09
CA LEU A 36 5.75 -22.67 -13.28
C LEU A 36 6.42 -23.14 -14.57
N ARG A 37 7.76 -23.02 -14.66
CA ARG A 37 8.49 -23.52 -15.84
C ARG A 37 8.50 -25.05 -15.91
N LEU A 38 8.54 -25.75 -14.78
CA LEU A 38 8.50 -27.21 -14.70
C LEU A 38 7.07 -27.75 -14.89
N TYR A 39 6.09 -27.06 -14.34
CA TYR A 39 4.69 -27.43 -14.40
C TYR A 39 3.79 -26.18 -14.48
N PRO A 40 3.39 -25.71 -15.68
CA PRO A 40 2.63 -24.49 -15.87
C PRO A 40 1.27 -24.42 -15.14
N HIS A 41 0.65 -25.56 -14.86
CA HIS A 41 -0.64 -25.67 -14.16
C HIS A 41 -0.51 -25.79 -12.63
N ILE A 42 0.69 -25.59 -12.06
CA ILE A 42 0.93 -25.78 -10.62
C ILE A 42 0.00 -24.90 -9.77
N LEU A 43 -0.22 -23.65 -10.17
CA LEU A 43 -1.02 -22.71 -9.41
C LEU A 43 -2.49 -23.16 -9.34
N SER A 44 -3.06 -23.58 -10.46
CA SER A 44 -4.41 -24.13 -10.58
C SER A 44 -4.59 -25.38 -9.71
N ASP A 45 -3.63 -26.32 -9.76
CA ASP A 45 -3.70 -27.56 -8.98
C ASP A 45 -3.55 -27.32 -7.47
N LEU A 46 -2.73 -26.33 -7.06
CA LEU A 46 -2.59 -25.97 -5.65
C LEU A 46 -3.83 -25.21 -5.14
N ALA A 47 -4.38 -24.33 -5.95
CA ALA A 47 -5.58 -23.57 -5.63
C ALA A 47 -6.82 -24.46 -5.44
N ALA A 48 -6.87 -25.60 -6.10
CA ALA A 48 -7.95 -26.60 -5.91
C ALA A 48 -8.02 -27.17 -4.48
N ASN A 49 -7.01 -26.91 -3.63
CA ASN A 49 -7.04 -27.31 -2.22
C ASN A 49 -7.50 -26.19 -1.27
N ILE A 50 -7.87 -25.02 -1.79
CA ILE A 50 -8.53 -23.99 -1.00
C ILE A 50 -9.96 -24.49 -0.71
N SER A 51 -10.33 -24.55 0.58
CA SER A 51 -11.61 -25.13 1.01
C SER A 51 -12.75 -24.14 1.06
N GLU A 52 -12.43 -22.87 1.31
CA GLU A 52 -13.42 -21.79 1.35
C GLU A 52 -13.30 -20.94 0.07
N GLU A 53 -12.52 -19.86 0.09
CA GLU A 53 -12.55 -18.89 -1.00
C GLU A 53 -11.16 -18.30 -1.35
N ILE A 54 -11.08 -17.78 -2.58
CA ILE A 54 -9.94 -17.04 -3.09
C ILE A 54 -10.35 -15.57 -3.27
N PHE A 55 -9.56 -14.66 -2.71
CA PHE A 55 -9.72 -13.21 -2.85
C PHE A 55 -8.54 -12.61 -3.59
N ILE A 56 -8.82 -11.72 -4.51
CA ILE A 56 -7.81 -10.91 -5.18
C ILE A 56 -8.00 -9.45 -4.75
N VAL A 57 -6.91 -8.78 -4.39
CA VAL A 57 -6.87 -7.34 -4.12
C VAL A 57 -5.96 -6.68 -5.15
N THR A 58 -6.51 -5.76 -5.93
CA THR A 58 -5.81 -5.03 -6.99
C THR A 58 -6.14 -3.53 -6.96
N GLY A 59 -5.57 -2.75 -7.87
CA GLY A 59 -5.71 -1.29 -7.96
C GLY A 59 -4.38 -0.56 -7.71
N THR A 60 -4.29 0.73 -7.99
CA THR A 60 -3.00 1.45 -8.02
C THR A 60 -2.38 1.60 -6.63
N ASN A 61 -3.12 2.14 -5.67
CA ASN A 61 -2.64 2.39 -4.31
C ASN A 61 -3.41 1.59 -3.27
N GLY A 62 -2.76 1.26 -2.15
CA GLY A 62 -3.42 0.61 -1.01
C GLY A 62 -3.45 -0.92 -1.05
N LYS A 63 -3.12 -1.59 -2.15
CA LYS A 63 -3.14 -3.07 -2.29
C LYS A 63 -2.50 -3.79 -1.10
N THR A 64 -1.23 -3.53 -0.86
CA THR A 64 -0.44 -4.20 0.19
C THR A 64 -1.00 -3.95 1.59
N THR A 65 -1.38 -2.70 1.88
CA THR A 65 -1.92 -2.33 3.20
C THR A 65 -3.27 -3.01 3.44
N THR A 66 -4.19 -2.92 2.48
CA THR A 66 -5.51 -3.57 2.55
C THR A 66 -5.38 -5.09 2.69
N THR A 67 -4.52 -5.72 1.88
CA THR A 67 -4.32 -7.17 1.91
C THR A 67 -3.69 -7.62 3.23
N ASN A 68 -2.72 -6.89 3.76
CA ASN A 68 -2.09 -7.22 5.05
C ASN A 68 -3.07 -7.04 6.23
N MET A 69 -3.91 -5.99 6.22
CA MET A 69 -4.95 -5.81 7.23
C MET A 69 -5.96 -6.96 7.22
N LEU A 70 -6.41 -7.37 6.02
CA LEU A 70 -7.30 -8.52 5.88
C LEU A 70 -6.61 -9.82 6.30
N ALA A 71 -5.32 -9.99 6.01
CA ALA A 71 -4.54 -11.14 6.48
C ALA A 71 -4.48 -11.21 8.02
N GLU A 72 -4.34 -10.08 8.70
CA GLU A 72 -4.36 -10.04 10.17
C GLU A 72 -5.75 -10.36 10.73
N ILE A 73 -6.83 -9.92 10.06
CA ILE A 73 -8.21 -10.29 10.42
C ILE A 73 -8.42 -11.82 10.28
N LEU A 74 -8.00 -12.42 9.14
CA LEU A 74 -8.09 -13.87 8.93
C LEU A 74 -7.28 -14.65 9.96
N LYS A 75 -6.11 -14.17 10.31
CA LYS A 75 -5.22 -14.76 11.31
C LYS A 75 -5.82 -14.66 12.72
N GLU A 76 -6.40 -13.52 13.11
CA GLU A 76 -7.08 -13.33 14.40
C GLU A 76 -8.29 -14.28 14.52
N LYS A 77 -9.00 -14.54 13.41
CA LYS A 77 -10.07 -15.55 13.34
C LYS A 77 -9.55 -16.99 13.46
N GLY A 78 -8.25 -17.21 13.23
CA GLY A 78 -7.63 -18.52 13.29
C GLY A 78 -7.67 -19.32 11.98
N TYR A 79 -7.98 -18.69 10.86
CA TYR A 79 -7.97 -19.32 9.55
C TYR A 79 -6.55 -19.58 9.03
N LYS A 80 -6.41 -20.67 8.26
CA LYS A 80 -5.20 -20.96 7.48
C LYS A 80 -5.36 -20.37 6.09
N PHE A 81 -4.40 -19.56 5.66
CA PHE A 81 -4.51 -18.91 4.36
C PHE A 81 -3.17 -18.80 3.65
N VAL A 82 -3.23 -18.73 2.31
CA VAL A 82 -2.11 -18.33 1.46
C VAL A 82 -2.11 -16.83 1.34
N HIS A 83 -0.94 -16.20 1.51
CA HIS A 83 -0.78 -14.78 1.33
C HIS A 83 0.61 -14.42 0.78
N ASN A 84 0.67 -13.61 -0.26
CA ASN A 84 1.92 -13.11 -0.85
C ASN A 84 2.38 -11.80 -0.18
N SER A 85 2.57 -11.84 1.13
CA SER A 85 2.80 -10.70 2.06
C SER A 85 3.98 -9.79 1.71
N ALA A 86 4.93 -10.24 0.90
CA ALA A 86 6.14 -9.49 0.57
C ALA A 86 5.97 -8.55 -0.64
N GLY A 87 4.74 -8.23 -1.07
CA GLY A 87 4.47 -7.40 -2.25
C GLY A 87 4.88 -8.06 -3.58
N ALA A 88 5.11 -9.38 -3.58
CA ALA A 88 5.38 -10.14 -4.80
C ALA A 88 4.05 -10.45 -5.53
N ASN A 89 3.48 -9.42 -6.13
CA ASN A 89 2.12 -9.35 -6.68
C ASN A 89 2.00 -9.84 -8.13
N MET A 90 3.06 -10.43 -8.68
CA MET A 90 3.06 -11.10 -9.98
C MET A 90 2.75 -12.59 -9.81
N ILE A 91 2.31 -13.27 -10.87
CA ILE A 91 1.97 -14.69 -10.88
C ILE A 91 3.07 -15.59 -10.29
N THR A 92 4.34 -15.25 -10.52
CA THR A 92 5.49 -15.99 -9.96
C THR A 92 5.60 -15.86 -8.44
N GLY A 93 5.29 -14.67 -7.90
CA GLY A 93 5.27 -14.42 -6.46
C GLY A 93 4.09 -15.12 -5.77
N ILE A 94 2.91 -15.04 -6.37
CA ILE A 94 1.71 -15.72 -5.93
C ILE A 94 1.93 -17.25 -5.90
N THR A 95 2.49 -17.81 -6.98
CA THR A 95 2.85 -19.24 -7.01
C THR A 95 3.84 -19.61 -5.91
N THR A 96 4.81 -18.73 -5.61
CA THR A 96 5.74 -18.93 -4.49
C THR A 96 5.00 -18.99 -3.15
N ALA A 97 4.00 -18.13 -2.92
CA ALA A 97 3.20 -18.16 -1.70
C ALA A 97 2.45 -19.50 -1.55
N PHE A 98 1.80 -19.98 -2.59
CA PHE A 98 1.17 -21.31 -2.58
C PHE A 98 2.16 -22.44 -2.28
N ILE A 99 3.37 -22.43 -2.90
CA ILE A 99 4.40 -23.44 -2.66
C ILE A 99 4.88 -23.42 -1.21
N LYS A 100 4.99 -22.26 -0.58
CA LYS A 100 5.41 -22.14 0.82
C LYS A 100 4.38 -22.76 1.77
N GLU A 101 3.11 -22.55 1.52
CA GLU A 101 2.02 -22.99 2.40
C GLU A 101 1.58 -24.44 2.17
N THR A 102 1.79 -25.02 0.99
CA THR A 102 1.42 -26.41 0.71
C THR A 102 2.41 -27.42 1.35
N ASP A 103 1.99 -28.67 1.51
CA ASP A 103 2.88 -29.77 1.85
C ASP A 103 3.70 -30.27 0.64
N TRP A 104 4.55 -31.29 0.84
CA TRP A 104 5.37 -31.86 -0.23
C TRP A 104 4.56 -32.61 -1.29
N THR A 105 3.34 -33.00 -0.98
CA THR A 105 2.42 -33.71 -1.88
C THR A 105 1.48 -32.79 -2.64
N GLY A 106 1.42 -31.48 -2.26
CA GLY A 106 0.51 -30.51 -2.81
C GLY A 106 -0.95 -30.72 -2.42
N LYS A 107 -1.22 -31.39 -1.29
CA LYS A 107 -2.60 -31.78 -0.87
C LYS A 107 -3.06 -31.09 0.42
N ARG A 108 -2.23 -30.27 1.04
CA ARG A 108 -2.62 -29.56 2.26
C ARG A 108 -3.84 -28.70 1.98
N LYS A 109 -4.91 -28.91 2.73
CA LYS A 109 -6.09 -28.05 2.72
C LYS A 109 -5.80 -26.75 3.46
N ILE A 110 -6.22 -25.65 2.86
CA ILE A 110 -6.03 -24.29 3.33
C ILE A 110 -7.39 -23.61 3.17
N ASP A 111 -7.80 -22.82 4.15
CA ASP A 111 -9.14 -22.25 4.17
C ASP A 111 -9.29 -21.16 3.08
N TYR A 112 -8.38 -20.20 3.03
CA TYR A 112 -8.47 -19.06 2.11
C TYR A 112 -7.19 -18.86 1.31
N ALA A 113 -7.31 -18.20 0.15
CA ALA A 113 -6.18 -17.55 -0.52
C ALA A 113 -6.48 -16.07 -0.65
N LEU A 114 -5.58 -15.24 -0.10
CA LEU A 114 -5.64 -13.79 -0.13
C LEU A 114 -4.46 -13.26 -0.96
N LEU A 115 -4.75 -12.77 -2.16
CA LEU A 115 -3.75 -12.50 -3.19
C LEU A 115 -3.70 -11.02 -3.55
N GLU A 116 -2.64 -10.34 -3.13
CA GLU A 116 -2.27 -9.05 -3.69
C GLU A 116 -1.84 -9.26 -5.14
N THR A 117 -2.46 -8.57 -6.09
CA THR A 117 -2.21 -8.77 -7.52
C THR A 117 -1.97 -7.44 -8.22
N ASP A 118 -0.87 -7.39 -8.97
CA ASP A 118 -0.59 -6.29 -9.89
C ASP A 118 -1.62 -6.29 -11.02
N GLU A 119 -2.06 -5.13 -11.45
CA GLU A 119 -3.15 -4.94 -12.40
C GLU A 119 -2.92 -5.70 -13.71
N ALA A 120 -1.69 -5.69 -14.23
CA ALA A 120 -1.32 -6.39 -15.45
C ALA A 120 -1.32 -7.93 -15.29
N ASN A 121 -1.25 -8.43 -14.06
CA ASN A 121 -1.27 -9.87 -13.76
C ASN A 121 -2.68 -10.43 -13.47
N VAL A 122 -3.70 -9.58 -13.29
CA VAL A 122 -5.07 -10.03 -13.04
C VAL A 122 -5.57 -10.98 -14.14
N PRO A 123 -5.47 -10.66 -15.45
CA PRO A 123 -5.93 -11.57 -16.51
C PRO A 123 -5.21 -12.92 -16.49
N LEU A 124 -3.89 -12.93 -16.26
CA LEU A 124 -3.09 -14.15 -16.19
C LEU A 124 -3.49 -15.04 -15.00
N LEU A 125 -3.85 -14.40 -13.90
CA LEU A 125 -4.25 -15.09 -12.69
C LEU A 125 -5.64 -15.72 -12.85
N LEU A 126 -6.59 -15.00 -13.45
CA LEU A 126 -7.95 -15.48 -13.70
C LEU A 126 -8.00 -16.65 -14.70
N GLN A 127 -6.98 -16.84 -15.54
CA GLN A 127 -6.85 -18.04 -16.37
C GLN A 127 -6.54 -19.32 -15.56
N GLN A 128 -6.02 -19.18 -14.35
CA GLN A 128 -5.58 -20.29 -13.50
C GLN A 128 -6.38 -20.42 -12.20
N LEU A 129 -7.02 -19.37 -11.75
CA LEU A 129 -7.76 -19.30 -10.49
C LEU A 129 -9.20 -18.85 -10.74
N HIS A 130 -10.10 -19.30 -9.89
CA HIS A 130 -11.50 -18.87 -9.85
C HIS A 130 -11.74 -18.17 -8.51
N PRO A 131 -11.38 -16.86 -8.38
CA PRO A 131 -11.64 -16.13 -7.14
C PRO A 131 -13.13 -15.86 -7.01
N ARG A 132 -13.66 -15.89 -5.79
CA ARG A 132 -15.02 -15.41 -5.52
C ARG A 132 -15.10 -13.89 -5.63
N VAL A 133 -14.10 -13.19 -5.10
CA VAL A 133 -14.12 -11.73 -4.99
C VAL A 133 -12.84 -11.12 -5.56
N VAL A 134 -13.00 -10.07 -6.35
CA VAL A 134 -11.95 -9.13 -6.72
C VAL A 134 -12.25 -7.77 -6.09
N LEU A 135 -11.38 -7.33 -5.16
CA LEU A 135 -11.43 -6.00 -4.58
C LEU A 135 -10.53 -5.08 -5.38
N ILE A 136 -11.09 -3.97 -5.86
CA ILE A 136 -10.36 -2.91 -6.54
C ILE A 136 -10.32 -1.69 -5.64
N THR A 137 -9.12 -1.29 -5.22
CA THR A 137 -8.96 -0.19 -4.27
C THR A 137 -9.23 1.18 -4.89
N ASN A 138 -8.57 1.47 -5.99
CA ASN A 138 -8.66 2.74 -6.73
C ASN A 138 -7.83 2.65 -8.02
N PHE A 139 -8.02 3.64 -8.91
CA PHE A 139 -7.16 3.85 -10.06
C PHE A 139 -6.58 5.27 -10.03
N PHE A 140 -5.26 5.36 -10.06
CA PHE A 140 -4.49 6.59 -10.19
C PHE A 140 -3.45 6.43 -11.27
N SER A 141 -2.98 7.51 -11.87
CA SER A 141 -1.80 7.46 -12.72
C SER A 141 -0.62 6.93 -11.93
N ASP A 142 -0.04 5.86 -12.42
CA ASP A 142 1.19 5.26 -11.92
C ASP A 142 2.23 5.36 -13.05
N GLN A 143 3.38 4.80 -12.91
CA GLN A 143 4.49 4.83 -13.86
C GLN A 143 4.03 4.55 -15.31
N LEU A 144 3.95 5.59 -16.14
CA LEU A 144 3.47 5.50 -17.53
C LEU A 144 4.33 4.55 -18.38
N ASP A 145 5.62 4.46 -18.09
CA ASP A 145 6.56 3.56 -18.76
C ASP A 145 6.28 2.06 -18.49
N ARG A 146 5.56 1.73 -17.39
CA ARG A 146 5.18 0.37 -17.02
C ARG A 146 3.81 -0.07 -17.49
N TYR A 147 2.83 0.83 -17.41
CA TYR A 147 1.41 0.48 -17.56
C TYR A 147 0.77 1.21 -18.74
N GLY A 148 1.43 2.19 -19.36
CA GLY A 148 0.84 3.05 -20.36
C GLY A 148 -0.27 3.93 -19.78
N GLU A 149 -1.24 4.27 -20.59
CA GLU A 149 -2.37 5.09 -20.15
C GLU A 149 -3.27 4.35 -19.16
N LEU A 150 -3.76 5.06 -18.15
CA LEU A 150 -4.61 4.56 -17.07
C LEU A 150 -5.83 3.77 -17.60
N ASN A 151 -6.45 4.25 -18.67
CA ASN A 151 -7.59 3.59 -19.30
C ASN A 151 -7.27 2.18 -19.81
N ASN A 152 -6.04 1.92 -20.26
CA ASN A 152 -5.63 0.58 -20.69
C ASN A 152 -5.63 -0.39 -19.51
N THR A 153 -5.14 0.05 -18.35
CA THR A 153 -5.13 -0.75 -17.12
C THR A 153 -6.54 -1.05 -16.62
N ILE A 154 -7.43 -0.04 -16.65
CA ILE A 154 -8.84 -0.20 -16.28
C ILE A 154 -9.53 -1.21 -17.20
N ASN A 155 -9.37 -1.06 -18.52
CA ASN A 155 -9.95 -1.95 -19.51
C ASN A 155 -9.41 -3.39 -19.39
N LEU A 156 -8.12 -3.54 -19.12
CA LEU A 156 -7.49 -4.85 -18.94
C LEU A 156 -8.15 -5.66 -17.81
N ILE A 157 -8.41 -5.01 -16.65
CA ILE A 157 -9.08 -5.67 -15.51
C ILE A 157 -10.55 -5.93 -15.85
N LYS A 158 -11.24 -4.93 -16.41
CA LYS A 158 -12.65 -5.02 -16.78
C LYS A 158 -12.91 -6.18 -17.76
N ASP A 159 -12.08 -6.29 -18.79
CA ASP A 159 -12.20 -7.36 -19.78
C ASP A 159 -11.85 -8.73 -19.19
N ALA A 160 -10.92 -8.79 -18.23
CA ALA A 160 -10.56 -10.03 -17.55
C ALA A 160 -11.64 -10.58 -16.62
N VAL A 161 -12.44 -9.70 -16.00
CA VAL A 161 -13.54 -10.13 -15.10
C VAL A 161 -14.87 -10.31 -15.83
N ARG A 162 -15.02 -9.74 -17.04
CA ARG A 162 -16.24 -9.91 -17.85
C ARG A 162 -16.51 -11.40 -18.12
N ASP A 163 -17.76 -11.77 -18.17
CA ASP A 163 -18.22 -13.14 -18.45
C ASP A 163 -17.76 -14.17 -17.36
N THR A 164 -17.46 -13.71 -16.15
CA THR A 164 -17.20 -14.55 -14.98
C THR A 164 -18.34 -14.47 -13.98
N ASP A 165 -18.27 -15.27 -12.91
CA ASP A 165 -19.17 -15.26 -11.75
C ASP A 165 -18.57 -14.52 -10.54
N ILE A 166 -17.52 -13.73 -10.77
CA ILE A 166 -16.80 -12.99 -9.73
C ILE A 166 -17.69 -11.87 -9.16
N GLU A 167 -17.67 -11.71 -7.86
CA GLU A 167 -18.20 -10.51 -7.20
C GLU A 167 -17.10 -9.43 -7.11
N LEU A 168 -17.48 -8.17 -7.35
CA LEU A 168 -16.55 -7.05 -7.23
C LEU A 168 -16.80 -6.28 -5.94
N VAL A 169 -15.72 -5.90 -5.23
CA VAL A 169 -15.75 -4.95 -4.11
C VAL A 169 -15.06 -3.67 -4.57
N LEU A 170 -15.80 -2.58 -4.69
CA LEU A 170 -15.41 -1.36 -5.38
C LEU A 170 -15.51 -0.13 -4.47
N ASN A 171 -14.63 0.84 -4.69
CA ASN A 171 -14.68 2.13 -4.04
C ASN A 171 -15.78 3.00 -4.69
N ALA A 172 -16.87 3.28 -3.96
CA ALA A 172 -17.97 4.12 -4.43
C ALA A 172 -17.56 5.57 -4.71
N ASP A 173 -16.47 6.03 -4.11
CA ASP A 173 -16.01 7.41 -4.20
C ASP A 173 -15.02 7.62 -5.35
N ASP A 174 -14.62 6.55 -6.07
CA ASP A 174 -13.75 6.63 -7.25
C ASP A 174 -14.57 6.55 -8.53
N PRO A 175 -14.71 7.64 -9.30
CA PRO A 175 -15.47 7.62 -10.57
C PRO A 175 -14.90 6.66 -11.61
N LEU A 176 -13.63 6.25 -11.46
CA LEU A 176 -12.95 5.35 -12.40
C LEU A 176 -13.28 3.86 -12.16
N VAL A 177 -13.90 3.50 -11.05
CA VAL A 177 -14.30 2.11 -10.78
C VAL A 177 -15.82 1.89 -10.75
N THR A 178 -16.60 2.95 -10.54
CA THR A 178 -18.06 2.82 -10.37
C THR A 178 -18.78 2.30 -11.61
N HIS A 179 -18.20 2.46 -12.80
CA HIS A 179 -18.78 2.01 -14.06
C HIS A 179 -18.63 0.49 -14.32
N PHE A 180 -17.82 -0.22 -13.56
CA PHE A 180 -17.60 -1.68 -13.74
C PHE A 180 -18.91 -2.46 -13.73
N LYS A 181 -19.84 -2.14 -12.82
CA LYS A 181 -21.17 -2.80 -12.77
C LYS A 181 -21.91 -2.73 -14.10
N ASN A 182 -21.96 -1.55 -14.70
CA ASN A 182 -22.72 -1.32 -15.92
C ASN A 182 -22.10 -2.00 -17.15
N GLU A 183 -20.77 -2.11 -17.16
CA GLU A 183 -20.04 -2.62 -18.31
C GLU A 183 -19.73 -4.12 -18.23
N THR A 184 -19.71 -4.71 -17.02
CA THR A 184 -19.46 -6.14 -16.85
C THR A 184 -20.72 -6.93 -16.52
N GLY A 185 -21.75 -6.29 -15.96
CA GLY A 185 -22.97 -6.96 -15.47
C GLY A 185 -22.77 -7.73 -14.15
N LEU A 186 -21.58 -7.68 -13.55
CA LEU A 186 -21.25 -8.42 -12.34
C LEU A 186 -21.94 -7.84 -11.11
N HIS A 187 -22.09 -8.68 -10.08
CA HIS A 187 -22.50 -8.21 -8.76
C HIS A 187 -21.41 -7.38 -8.11
N CYS A 188 -21.75 -6.14 -7.68
CA CYS A 188 -20.81 -5.20 -7.10
C CYS A 188 -21.26 -4.80 -5.70
N TRP A 189 -20.34 -4.91 -4.76
CA TRP A 189 -20.42 -4.35 -3.42
C TRP A 189 -19.63 -3.05 -3.38
N TYR A 190 -20.18 -2.02 -2.78
CA TYR A 190 -19.56 -0.70 -2.74
C TYR A 190 -19.22 -0.29 -1.33
N TYR A 191 -18.01 0.28 -1.15
CA TYR A 191 -17.60 0.95 0.07
C TYR A 191 -17.27 2.42 -0.21
N GLY A 192 -17.53 3.30 0.75
CA GLY A 192 -17.27 4.74 0.58
C GLY A 192 -17.46 5.51 1.88
N PHE A 193 -17.07 6.77 1.86
CA PHE A 193 -17.23 7.68 2.99
C PHE A 193 -18.47 8.56 2.85
N GLU A 194 -19.08 8.90 3.98
CA GLU A 194 -19.96 10.06 4.10
C GLU A 194 -19.13 11.35 4.13
N ALA A 195 -19.79 12.47 4.44
CA ALA A 195 -19.11 13.74 4.67
C ALA A 195 -18.17 13.64 5.87
N THR A 196 -16.98 14.22 5.71
CA THR A 196 -15.98 14.28 6.77
C THR A 196 -15.51 15.72 7.01
N ASN A 197 -14.91 15.99 8.17
CA ASN A 197 -14.31 17.29 8.47
C ASN A 197 -13.01 17.55 7.66
N TYR A 198 -12.55 16.58 6.90
CA TYR A 198 -11.32 16.65 6.09
C TYR A 198 -11.63 16.88 4.60
N ASP A 199 -12.90 16.94 4.24
CA ASP A 199 -13.35 17.14 2.86
C ASP A 199 -12.99 18.53 2.36
N LYS A 200 -12.55 18.57 1.10
CA LYS A 200 -12.28 19.82 0.38
C LYS A 200 -13.43 20.13 -0.57
N LEU A 201 -13.80 21.40 -0.69
CA LEU A 201 -14.82 21.87 -1.66
C LEU A 201 -14.22 22.13 -3.04
N GLN A 202 -12.91 22.40 -3.10
CA GLN A 202 -12.16 22.54 -4.35
C GLN A 202 -11.14 21.41 -4.42
N GLY A 203 -11.17 20.65 -5.50
CA GLY A 203 -10.22 19.58 -5.75
C GLY A 203 -8.81 20.12 -5.97
N GLU A 204 -7.83 19.42 -5.46
CA GLU A 204 -6.51 19.44 -6.06
C GLU A 204 -6.70 19.13 -7.55
N ALA A 205 -5.90 19.72 -8.42
CA ALA A 205 -6.03 19.52 -9.86
C ALA A 205 -5.65 18.09 -10.29
N SER A 206 -6.26 17.08 -9.66
CA SER A 206 -6.20 15.70 -10.12
C SER A 206 -6.84 15.68 -11.51
N ARG A 207 -6.05 15.34 -12.51
CA ARG A 207 -6.54 15.22 -13.88
C ARG A 207 -7.40 13.97 -14.06
N GLU A 208 -7.21 12.99 -13.22
CA GLU A 208 -7.96 11.73 -13.23
C GLU A 208 -9.34 11.94 -12.61
N GLY A 209 -10.33 11.23 -13.10
CA GLY A 209 -11.70 11.35 -12.60
C GLY A 209 -12.36 12.71 -12.79
N ARG A 210 -11.79 13.58 -13.63
CA ARG A 210 -12.39 14.88 -13.97
C ARG A 210 -13.58 14.73 -14.92
N TYR A 211 -13.53 13.77 -15.81
CA TYR A 211 -14.53 13.57 -16.85
C TYR A 211 -15.32 12.29 -16.64
N CYS A 212 -16.61 12.36 -16.96
CA CYS A 212 -17.51 11.22 -16.89
C CYS A 212 -17.06 10.12 -17.86
N VAL A 213 -16.87 8.91 -17.33
CA VAL A 213 -16.45 7.73 -18.12
C VAL A 213 -17.47 7.31 -19.18
N PHE A 214 -18.75 7.73 -19.06
CA PHE A 214 -19.81 7.36 -20.02
C PHE A 214 -20.00 8.39 -21.12
N CYS A 215 -19.97 9.69 -20.84
CA CYS A 215 -20.32 10.72 -21.83
C CYS A 215 -19.21 11.76 -22.06
N GLY A 216 -18.09 11.69 -21.32
CA GLY A 216 -16.98 12.62 -21.47
C GLY A 216 -17.21 14.02 -20.90
N GLN A 217 -18.39 14.30 -20.32
CA GLN A 217 -18.68 15.60 -19.69
C GLN A 217 -17.89 15.74 -18.39
N GLU A 218 -17.52 16.96 -18.03
CA GLU A 218 -16.88 17.25 -16.74
C GLU A 218 -17.80 16.90 -15.58
N LEU A 219 -17.27 16.14 -14.59
CA LEU A 219 -17.99 15.75 -13.39
C LEU A 219 -18.10 16.93 -12.42
N LEU A 220 -19.26 17.08 -11.82
CA LEU A 220 -19.49 18.01 -10.73
C LEU A 220 -19.22 17.31 -9.39
N TYR A 221 -18.27 17.82 -8.63
CA TYR A 221 -17.98 17.32 -7.29
C TYR A 221 -18.63 18.18 -6.21
N GLN A 222 -19.38 17.55 -5.34
CA GLN A 222 -19.92 18.17 -4.15
C GLN A 222 -18.84 18.33 -3.09
N ARG A 223 -17.91 17.36 -3.01
CA ARG A 223 -16.76 17.34 -2.11
C ARG A 223 -15.70 16.37 -2.61
N PHE A 224 -14.47 16.65 -2.23
CA PHE A 224 -13.34 15.75 -2.42
C PHE A 224 -12.87 15.25 -1.06
N HIS A 225 -12.66 13.95 -0.93
CA HIS A 225 -11.98 13.34 0.21
C HIS A 225 -10.46 13.47 0.05
N TYR A 226 -9.92 12.97 -1.06
CA TYR A 226 -8.58 13.27 -1.57
C TYR A 226 -8.47 12.88 -3.06
N ALA A 227 -7.57 13.53 -3.80
CA ALA A 227 -7.42 13.37 -5.25
C ALA A 227 -8.81 13.38 -5.95
N GLN A 228 -9.12 12.40 -6.82
CA GLN A 228 -10.45 12.29 -7.44
C GLN A 228 -11.49 11.58 -6.58
N LEU A 229 -11.12 11.05 -5.42
CA LEU A 229 -12.09 10.36 -4.56
C LEU A 229 -13.00 11.36 -3.87
N GLY A 230 -14.31 11.18 -4.00
CA GLY A 230 -15.28 12.09 -3.42
C GLY A 230 -16.71 11.85 -3.86
N LYS A 231 -17.57 12.82 -3.62
CA LYS A 231 -18.97 12.78 -4.04
C LYS A 231 -19.15 13.57 -5.35
N PHE A 232 -19.46 12.86 -6.40
CA PHE A 232 -19.55 13.39 -7.77
C PHE A 232 -20.91 13.09 -8.43
N CYS A 233 -21.23 13.88 -9.43
CA CYS A 233 -22.34 13.61 -10.35
C CYS A 233 -22.03 14.18 -11.74
N CYS A 234 -22.61 13.58 -12.75
CA CYS A 234 -22.61 14.08 -14.11
C CYS A 234 -23.95 14.73 -14.44
N SER A 235 -23.94 16.03 -14.80
CA SER A 235 -25.16 16.77 -15.16
C SER A 235 -25.83 16.27 -16.44
N GLU A 236 -25.07 15.65 -17.34
CA GLU A 236 -25.56 15.22 -18.66
C GLU A 236 -26.20 13.83 -18.66
N CYS A 237 -25.48 12.83 -18.10
CA CYS A 237 -25.96 11.44 -18.15
C CYS A 237 -26.44 10.90 -16.80
N GLY A 238 -26.38 11.68 -15.72
CA GLY A 238 -26.84 11.27 -14.40
C GLY A 238 -25.91 10.29 -13.69
N ASN A 239 -24.71 10.01 -14.22
CA ASN A 239 -23.74 9.16 -13.51
C ASN A 239 -23.34 9.81 -12.20
N GLN A 240 -23.41 9.06 -11.11
CA GLN A 240 -23.12 9.53 -9.74
C GLN A 240 -22.58 8.40 -8.88
N ASN A 241 -22.12 8.71 -7.68
CA ASN A 241 -21.72 7.67 -6.73
C ASN A 241 -22.83 6.64 -6.54
N PRO A 242 -22.53 5.35 -6.63
CA PRO A 242 -23.46 4.30 -6.23
C PRO A 242 -23.70 4.34 -4.70
N GLU A 243 -24.81 3.79 -4.26
CA GLU A 243 -25.07 3.58 -2.84
C GLU A 243 -24.04 2.60 -2.24
N SER A 244 -23.43 2.98 -1.12
CA SER A 244 -22.42 2.16 -0.45
C SER A 244 -23.08 1.11 0.45
N ASN A 245 -22.66 -0.14 0.32
CA ASN A 245 -23.03 -1.23 1.23
C ASN A 245 -22.27 -1.12 2.57
N PHE A 246 -21.04 -0.59 2.48
CA PHE A 246 -20.16 -0.36 3.63
C PHE A 246 -19.81 1.13 3.67
N THR A 247 -20.41 1.85 4.61
CA THR A 247 -20.28 3.30 4.70
C THR A 247 -19.47 3.69 5.92
N ALA A 248 -18.39 4.44 5.70
CA ALA A 248 -17.59 5.00 6.78
C ALA A 248 -18.03 6.43 7.11
N HIS A 249 -18.10 6.74 8.40
CA HIS A 249 -18.46 8.05 8.92
C HIS A 249 -17.74 8.35 10.25
N SER A 250 -17.92 9.56 10.80
CA SER A 250 -17.33 9.99 12.08
C SER A 250 -15.80 9.87 12.11
N LEU A 251 -15.15 10.19 10.97
CA LEU A 251 -13.71 10.02 10.80
C LEU A 251 -12.91 11.02 11.65
N ILE A 252 -11.92 10.49 12.38
CA ILE A 252 -10.82 11.20 13.05
C ILE A 252 -9.52 10.64 12.48
N LEU A 253 -8.59 11.50 12.04
CA LEU A 253 -7.31 11.08 11.45
C LEU A 253 -6.12 11.23 12.39
N THR A 254 -6.21 12.09 13.39
CA THR A 254 -5.10 12.43 14.31
C THR A 254 -5.57 12.38 15.77
N PRO A 255 -4.79 11.81 16.70
CA PRO A 255 -3.45 11.23 16.52
C PRO A 255 -3.47 9.84 15.89
N LYS A 256 -4.61 9.19 15.78
CA LYS A 256 -4.84 7.85 15.22
C LYS A 256 -6.14 7.86 14.44
N ILE A 257 -6.30 6.91 13.53
CA ILE A 257 -7.56 6.76 12.81
C ILE A 257 -8.61 6.17 13.75
N GLU A 258 -9.71 6.90 13.94
CA GLU A 258 -10.94 6.41 14.53
C GLU A 258 -12.10 6.70 13.56
N MET A 259 -12.97 5.73 13.33
CA MET A 259 -14.13 5.89 12.46
C MET A 259 -15.18 4.83 12.77
N LYS A 260 -16.39 5.02 12.27
CA LYS A 260 -17.41 3.98 12.23
C LYS A 260 -17.60 3.49 10.80
N ILE A 261 -17.71 2.19 10.62
CA ILE A 261 -18.07 1.56 9.35
C ILE A 261 -19.41 0.86 9.57
N ASN A 262 -20.48 1.40 8.99
CA ASN A 262 -21.84 1.10 9.40
C ASN A 262 -21.95 1.26 10.94
N ASP A 263 -22.21 0.18 11.68
CA ASP A 263 -22.32 0.21 13.14
C ASP A 263 -21.03 -0.19 13.88
N ILE A 264 -19.95 -0.52 13.16
CA ILE A 264 -18.70 -1.01 13.77
C ILE A 264 -17.77 0.17 14.08
N GLU A 265 -17.36 0.31 15.33
CA GLU A 265 -16.31 1.25 15.73
C GLU A 265 -14.93 0.70 15.40
N ILE A 266 -14.17 1.41 14.58
CA ILE A 266 -12.81 1.04 14.19
C ILE A 266 -11.82 2.02 14.79
N ARG A 267 -10.76 1.50 15.40
CA ARG A 267 -9.59 2.25 15.88
C ARG A 267 -8.34 1.61 15.31
N SER A 268 -7.44 2.42 14.76
CA SER A 268 -6.21 1.94 14.14
C SER A 268 -5.04 2.84 14.47
N PRO A 269 -3.84 2.30 14.70
CA PRO A 269 -2.64 3.10 14.96
C PRO A 269 -2.17 3.90 13.74
N TYR A 270 -2.76 3.67 12.57
CA TYR A 270 -2.45 4.39 11.35
C TYR A 270 -2.85 5.86 11.38
N GLN A 271 -2.34 6.61 10.41
CA GLN A 271 -2.66 8.00 10.12
C GLN A 271 -2.91 8.17 8.61
N GLY A 272 -3.53 9.28 8.23
CA GLY A 272 -3.76 9.64 6.83
C GLY A 272 -5.05 9.06 6.24
N PHE A 273 -5.72 9.87 5.43
CA PHE A 273 -7.04 9.53 4.87
C PHE A 273 -6.97 8.30 3.96
N TYR A 274 -5.90 8.15 3.18
CA TYR A 274 -5.72 6.98 2.32
C TYR A 274 -5.68 5.66 3.11
N ASN A 275 -5.14 5.67 4.35
CA ASN A 275 -5.19 4.50 5.22
C ASN A 275 -6.58 4.24 5.79
N ALA A 276 -7.39 5.28 6.01
CA ALA A 276 -8.80 5.09 6.35
C ALA A 276 -9.56 4.35 5.24
N TYR A 277 -9.29 4.65 3.95
CA TYR A 277 -9.82 3.87 2.82
C TYR A 277 -9.29 2.44 2.78
N ASN A 278 -8.01 2.21 3.06
CA ASN A 278 -7.44 0.85 3.12
C ASN A 278 -8.11 0.00 4.20
N ILE A 279 -8.35 0.60 5.38
CA ILE A 279 -9.08 -0.04 6.49
C ILE A 279 -10.53 -0.32 6.05
N LEU A 280 -11.22 0.66 5.48
CA LEU A 280 -12.60 0.50 5.02
C LEU A 280 -12.71 -0.65 4.01
N ALA A 281 -11.82 -0.72 3.02
CA ALA A 281 -11.78 -1.80 2.04
C ALA A 281 -11.54 -3.18 2.69
N ALA A 282 -10.60 -3.29 3.63
CA ALA A 282 -10.32 -4.54 4.34
C ALA A 282 -11.49 -4.99 5.20
N VAL A 283 -12.10 -4.07 5.95
CA VAL A 283 -13.29 -4.34 6.78
C VAL A 283 -14.48 -4.75 5.91
N SER A 284 -14.69 -4.07 4.78
CA SER A 284 -15.78 -4.40 3.84
C SER A 284 -15.69 -5.85 3.35
N LEU A 285 -14.49 -6.28 2.94
CA LEU A 285 -14.30 -7.67 2.50
C LEU A 285 -14.42 -8.66 3.67
N ALA A 286 -13.92 -8.33 4.86
CA ALA A 286 -14.06 -9.17 6.05
C ALA A 286 -15.54 -9.35 6.45
N LYS A 287 -16.34 -8.29 6.37
CA LYS A 287 -17.79 -8.36 6.62
C LYS A 287 -18.53 -9.16 5.57
N LEU A 288 -18.15 -9.02 4.30
CA LEU A 288 -18.76 -9.77 3.21
C LEU A 288 -18.59 -11.29 3.39
N VAL A 289 -17.49 -11.74 4.01
CA VAL A 289 -17.24 -13.16 4.30
C VAL A 289 -17.68 -13.57 5.71
N GLY A 290 -18.40 -12.71 6.42
CA GLY A 290 -19.07 -13.04 7.67
C GLY A 290 -18.17 -13.08 8.91
N ILE A 291 -17.05 -12.36 8.92
CA ILE A 291 -16.20 -12.27 10.12
C ILE A 291 -16.86 -11.35 11.16
N GLU A 292 -16.81 -11.74 12.41
CA GLU A 292 -17.42 -11.04 13.54
C GLU A 292 -16.73 -9.70 13.82
N ASP A 293 -17.52 -8.73 14.28
CA ASP A 293 -17.08 -7.35 14.49
C ASP A 293 -15.92 -7.24 15.50
N GLU A 294 -15.98 -8.00 16.58
CA GLU A 294 -14.97 -7.99 17.64
C GLU A 294 -13.60 -8.47 17.13
N ILE A 295 -13.61 -9.45 16.22
CA ILE A 295 -12.38 -9.96 15.60
C ILE A 295 -11.78 -8.91 14.67
N ILE A 296 -12.63 -8.25 13.85
CA ILE A 296 -12.21 -7.18 12.94
C ILE A 296 -11.62 -6.01 13.76
N GLN A 297 -12.33 -5.55 14.79
CA GLN A 297 -11.89 -4.46 15.66
C GLN A 297 -10.53 -4.75 16.29
N LYS A 298 -10.38 -5.95 16.87
CA LYS A 298 -9.13 -6.39 17.51
C LYS A 298 -7.97 -6.47 16.53
N ALA A 299 -8.18 -7.06 15.37
CA ALA A 299 -7.15 -7.20 14.35
C ALA A 299 -6.67 -5.84 13.83
N ILE A 300 -7.58 -4.91 13.52
CA ILE A 300 -7.25 -3.58 13.04
C ILE A 300 -6.57 -2.73 14.13
N ALA A 301 -7.00 -2.82 15.38
CA ALA A 301 -6.41 -2.08 16.49
C ALA A 301 -4.96 -2.51 16.79
N ASN A 302 -4.65 -3.78 16.57
CA ASN A 302 -3.33 -4.36 16.82
C ASN A 302 -2.45 -4.41 15.57
N TYR A 303 -2.95 -3.97 14.42
CA TYR A 303 -2.18 -4.01 13.18
C TYR A 303 -1.04 -2.99 13.18
N GLU A 304 0.17 -3.47 13.03
CA GLU A 304 1.36 -2.63 12.98
C GLU A 304 1.79 -2.33 11.54
N PRO A 305 2.04 -1.04 11.21
CA PRO A 305 2.60 -0.65 9.91
C PRO A 305 3.96 -1.29 9.67
N ARG A 306 4.19 -1.82 8.44
CA ARG A 306 5.45 -2.48 8.06
C ARG A 306 5.88 -2.06 6.66
N ALA A 307 7.16 -2.30 6.36
CA ALA A 307 7.75 -2.15 5.04
C ALA A 307 7.44 -0.79 4.37
N GLY A 308 7.73 0.31 5.09
CA GLY A 308 7.56 1.66 4.55
C GLY A 308 6.09 2.12 4.41
N ARG A 309 5.14 1.43 5.04
CA ARG A 309 3.73 1.84 5.03
C ARG A 309 3.42 2.68 6.28
N MET A 310 4.06 3.84 6.43
CA MET A 310 4.08 4.66 7.65
C MET A 310 4.74 3.90 8.81
N GLU A 311 5.79 3.12 8.52
CA GLU A 311 6.53 2.35 9.51
C GLU A 311 7.26 3.30 10.46
N GLN A 312 7.08 3.11 11.77
CA GLN A 312 7.61 4.01 12.79
C GLN A 312 8.81 3.40 13.49
N PHE A 313 9.82 4.23 13.72
CA PHE A 313 11.03 3.94 14.49
C PHE A 313 11.19 5.01 15.56
N GLU A 314 11.81 4.66 16.68
CA GLU A 314 12.24 5.60 17.68
C GLU A 314 13.77 5.58 17.76
N ILE A 315 14.41 6.70 17.42
CA ILE A 315 15.87 6.86 17.41
C ILE A 315 16.20 8.08 18.29
N ASP A 316 16.93 7.88 19.38
CA ASP A 316 17.29 8.92 20.34
C ASP A 316 16.09 9.75 20.81
N LYS A 317 14.98 9.07 21.13
CA LYS A 317 13.67 9.64 21.52
C LYS A 317 12.97 10.44 20.41
N ARG A 318 13.50 10.46 19.20
CA ARG A 318 12.90 11.10 18.04
C ARG A 318 12.03 10.09 17.29
N LYS A 319 10.83 10.54 16.90
CA LYS A 319 9.94 9.79 16.03
C LYS A 319 10.44 9.86 14.58
N VAL A 320 10.72 8.70 13.99
CA VAL A 320 11.12 8.58 12.59
C VAL A 320 10.09 7.74 11.84
N THR A 321 9.56 8.26 10.74
CA THR A 321 8.52 7.58 9.96
C THR A 321 9.02 7.30 8.55
N LEU A 322 9.05 6.02 8.15
CA LEU A 322 9.45 5.58 6.81
C LEU A 322 8.23 5.41 5.91
N ILE A 323 8.25 6.05 4.73
CA ILE A 323 7.13 6.09 3.80
C ILE A 323 7.61 5.75 2.39
N LEU A 324 7.03 4.73 1.77
CA LEU A 324 7.20 4.43 0.36
C LEU A 324 6.37 5.40 -0.49
N VAL A 325 7.01 6.05 -1.44
CA VAL A 325 6.38 6.90 -2.45
C VAL A 325 6.78 6.44 -3.84
N LYS A 326 5.84 6.39 -4.79
CA LYS A 326 6.10 5.87 -6.14
C LYS A 326 5.28 6.56 -7.24
N ASN A 327 4.38 7.43 -6.88
CA ASN A 327 3.52 8.19 -7.80
C ASN A 327 3.05 9.50 -7.15
N PRO A 328 2.49 10.46 -7.93
CA PRO A 328 2.08 11.77 -7.42
C PRO A 328 1.07 11.67 -6.27
N THR A 329 0.04 10.86 -6.42
CA THR A 329 -1.03 10.72 -5.42
C THR A 329 -0.49 10.17 -4.10
N GLY A 330 0.38 9.14 -4.15
CA GLY A 330 1.01 8.59 -2.96
C GLY A 330 1.90 9.60 -2.25
N LEU A 331 2.66 10.41 -3.02
CA LEU A 331 3.48 11.49 -2.46
C LEU A 331 2.61 12.57 -1.84
N ASN A 332 1.57 13.05 -2.53
CA ASN A 332 0.65 14.07 -2.01
C ASN A 332 0.01 13.66 -0.68
N GLN A 333 -0.39 12.39 -0.56
CA GLN A 333 -0.96 11.87 0.70
C GLN A 333 0.08 11.77 1.83
N ALA A 334 1.32 11.41 1.52
CA ALA A 334 2.43 11.44 2.47
C ALA A 334 2.68 12.87 2.96
N LEU A 335 2.77 13.83 2.03
CA LEU A 335 2.98 15.24 2.33
C LEU A 335 1.81 15.85 3.14
N ALA A 336 0.56 15.52 2.80
CA ALA A 336 -0.60 15.94 3.57
C ALA A 336 -0.54 15.43 5.02
N THR A 337 -0.09 14.19 5.23
CA THR A 337 0.10 13.61 6.56
C THR A 337 1.25 14.32 7.31
N ILE A 338 2.38 14.58 6.65
CA ILE A 338 3.52 15.32 7.21
C ILE A 338 3.09 16.73 7.63
N ASN A 339 2.24 17.37 6.85
CA ASN A 339 1.76 18.72 7.12
C ASN A 339 0.84 18.80 8.36
N THR A 340 0.22 17.70 8.78
CA THR A 340 -0.57 17.66 10.02
C THR A 340 0.28 17.62 11.29
N GLU A 341 1.60 17.35 11.19
CA GLU A 341 2.52 17.36 12.33
C GLU A 341 2.88 18.80 12.70
N PRO A 342 2.51 19.27 13.89
CA PRO A 342 2.74 20.66 14.28
C PRO A 342 4.16 20.96 14.74
N THR A 343 4.95 19.93 15.10
CA THR A 343 6.30 20.09 15.65
C THR A 343 7.35 20.32 14.56
N PRO A 344 8.52 20.88 14.90
CA PRO A 344 9.66 20.97 13.99
C PRO A 344 10.02 19.60 13.42
N LYS A 345 10.21 19.54 12.08
CA LYS A 345 10.43 18.27 11.40
C LYS A 345 11.53 18.35 10.34
N ALA A 346 12.19 17.22 10.11
CA ALA A 346 13.13 17.04 9.00
C ALA A 346 12.54 16.07 7.98
N ILE A 347 12.80 16.30 6.71
CA ILE A 347 12.42 15.44 5.60
C ILE A 347 13.68 14.90 4.95
N PHE A 348 13.72 13.59 4.75
CA PHE A 348 14.68 12.93 3.88
C PHE A 348 13.92 12.33 2.71
N PHE A 349 14.41 12.50 1.48
CA PHE A 349 13.81 11.92 0.29
C PHE A 349 14.85 11.20 -0.55
N ALA A 350 14.77 9.89 -0.65
CA ALA A 350 15.57 9.06 -1.54
C ALA A 350 14.82 8.75 -2.84
N LEU A 351 15.24 9.34 -3.95
CA LEU A 351 14.66 9.13 -5.27
C LEU A 351 15.62 8.29 -6.12
N ASN A 352 15.14 7.10 -6.55
CA ASN A 352 15.82 6.23 -7.49
C ASN A 352 14.99 6.03 -8.76
N ASP A 353 15.67 5.66 -9.85
CA ASP A 353 15.11 5.35 -11.17
C ASP A 353 15.50 3.95 -11.68
N ASN A 354 15.70 3.00 -10.78
CA ASN A 354 15.93 1.61 -11.16
C ASN A 354 14.66 1.02 -11.84
N VAL A 355 14.82 -0.09 -12.55
CA VAL A 355 13.71 -0.76 -13.25
C VAL A 355 12.52 -1.05 -12.31
N ALA A 356 12.78 -1.35 -11.05
CA ALA A 356 11.73 -1.61 -10.07
C ALA A 356 11.06 -0.34 -9.51
N ASP A 357 11.73 0.82 -9.64
CA ASP A 357 11.16 2.12 -9.24
C ASP A 357 10.33 2.77 -10.36
N GLY A 358 10.54 2.31 -11.61
CA GLY A 358 10.15 3.02 -12.82
C GLY A 358 11.27 3.95 -13.30
N ARG A 359 11.50 3.99 -14.61
CA ARG A 359 12.56 4.81 -15.21
C ARG A 359 12.18 6.28 -15.29
N ASP A 360 10.88 6.54 -15.42
CA ASP A 360 10.33 7.88 -15.50
C ASP A 360 10.15 8.46 -14.11
N ILE A 361 10.91 9.52 -13.80
CA ILE A 361 10.81 10.28 -12.54
C ILE A 361 10.03 11.59 -12.71
N SER A 362 9.49 11.87 -13.90
CA SER A 362 8.77 13.12 -14.16
C SER A 362 7.54 13.30 -13.26
N TRP A 363 7.00 12.20 -12.72
CA TRP A 363 5.88 12.20 -11.80
C TRP A 363 6.10 13.09 -10.55
N ILE A 364 7.36 13.39 -10.15
CA ILE A 364 7.62 14.31 -9.04
C ILE A 364 7.15 15.73 -9.32
N TRP A 365 7.00 16.10 -10.60
CA TRP A 365 6.50 17.41 -11.02
C TRP A 365 4.97 17.51 -11.01
N ASP A 366 4.27 16.37 -11.02
CA ASP A 366 2.81 16.29 -10.88
C ASP A 366 2.39 16.23 -9.40
N ALA A 367 3.34 16.07 -8.48
CA ALA A 367 3.08 16.09 -7.04
C ALA A 367 3.05 17.55 -6.52
N ASP A 368 2.14 17.81 -5.59
CA ASP A 368 1.93 19.10 -4.93
C ASP A 368 2.92 19.24 -3.74
N ILE A 369 4.21 19.40 -4.04
CA ILE A 369 5.25 19.60 -3.03
C ILE A 369 5.09 20.97 -2.35
N GLU A 370 4.47 21.92 -3.01
CA GLU A 370 4.17 23.27 -2.54
C GLU A 370 3.42 23.27 -1.20
N GLN A 371 2.60 22.25 -0.94
CA GLN A 371 1.85 22.13 0.31
C GLN A 371 2.72 22.07 1.59
N ILE A 372 3.99 21.66 1.47
CA ILE A 372 4.90 21.56 2.63
C ILE A 372 6.03 22.59 2.63
N THR A 373 6.18 23.38 1.55
CA THR A 373 7.21 24.40 1.46
C THR A 373 6.71 25.79 1.89
N ALA A 374 5.42 25.91 2.19
CA ALA A 374 4.84 27.13 2.75
C ALA A 374 5.60 27.59 4.03
N LEU A 375 5.69 28.91 4.25
CA LEU A 375 6.48 29.53 5.31
C LEU A 375 6.20 28.99 6.74
N ASP A 376 5.02 28.43 6.98
CA ASP A 376 4.57 27.94 8.29
C ASP A 376 4.73 26.40 8.45
N SER A 377 5.44 25.72 7.55
CA SER A 377 5.49 24.24 7.52
C SER A 377 6.33 23.60 8.63
N ASN A 378 7.06 24.36 9.45
CA ASN A 378 7.98 23.88 10.49
C ASN A 378 8.98 22.83 9.99
N ILE A 379 9.46 22.98 8.73
CA ILE A 379 10.48 22.11 8.14
C ILE A 379 11.86 22.74 8.38
N GLU A 380 12.68 22.04 9.14
CA GLU A 380 14.04 22.49 9.51
C GLU A 380 15.10 22.07 8.49
N ALA A 381 14.88 20.94 7.81
CA ALA A 381 15.76 20.46 6.75
C ALA A 381 15.03 19.57 5.75
N ILE A 382 15.49 19.62 4.50
CA ILE A 382 15.11 18.73 3.41
C ILE A 382 16.40 18.10 2.89
N VAL A 383 16.58 16.81 3.10
CA VAL A 383 17.76 16.06 2.66
C VAL A 383 17.39 15.21 1.47
N CYS A 384 17.96 15.49 0.32
CA CYS A 384 17.73 14.82 -0.96
C CYS A 384 18.82 13.77 -1.20
N SER A 385 18.45 12.54 -1.51
CA SER A 385 19.37 11.41 -1.61
C SER A 385 18.97 10.43 -2.72
N GLY A 386 19.80 9.40 -2.94
CA GLY A 386 19.60 8.38 -3.97
C GLY A 386 20.15 8.78 -5.33
N LEU A 387 19.86 7.96 -6.35
CA LEU A 387 20.40 8.13 -7.72
C LEU A 387 19.97 9.45 -8.37
N ARG A 388 18.84 10.01 -7.96
CA ARG A 388 18.23 11.23 -8.48
C ARG A 388 18.12 12.33 -7.41
N SER A 389 19.09 12.38 -6.51
CA SER A 389 19.19 13.38 -5.43
C SER A 389 19.10 14.83 -5.94
N GLY A 390 19.77 15.13 -7.06
CA GLY A 390 19.74 16.44 -7.70
C GLY A 390 18.37 16.81 -8.28
N ASP A 391 17.65 15.83 -8.88
CA ASP A 391 16.33 16.06 -9.48
C ASP A 391 15.30 16.41 -8.41
N ILE A 392 15.28 15.69 -7.30
CA ILE A 392 14.34 15.98 -6.21
C ILE A 392 14.73 17.27 -5.47
N ALA A 393 16.02 17.59 -5.32
CA ALA A 393 16.46 18.86 -4.76
C ALA A 393 16.01 20.05 -5.64
N LEU A 394 16.12 19.89 -6.96
CA LEU A 394 15.64 20.88 -7.92
C LEU A 394 14.10 21.06 -7.79
N ARG A 395 13.35 19.97 -7.66
CA ARG A 395 11.91 20.02 -7.49
C ARG A 395 11.50 20.78 -6.22
N PHE A 396 12.18 20.55 -5.09
CA PHE A 396 11.94 21.30 -3.85
C PHE A 396 12.28 22.79 -4.01
N LYS A 397 13.37 23.11 -4.68
CA LYS A 397 13.74 24.50 -4.98
C LYS A 397 12.65 25.21 -5.81
N TYR A 398 12.09 24.54 -6.82
CA TYR A 398 10.99 25.11 -7.65
C TYR A 398 9.63 25.14 -6.92
N ALA A 399 9.50 24.43 -5.81
CA ALA A 399 8.37 24.52 -4.90
C ALA A 399 8.56 25.60 -3.80
N ASP A 400 9.47 26.55 -4.01
CA ASP A 400 9.79 27.66 -3.10
C ASP A 400 10.32 27.23 -1.71
N ALA A 401 10.92 26.03 -1.60
CA ALA A 401 11.63 25.63 -0.39
C ALA A 401 12.86 26.52 -0.16
N GLN A 402 13.14 26.87 1.09
CA GLN A 402 14.31 27.65 1.48
C GLN A 402 15.59 26.90 1.11
N VAL A 403 16.40 27.46 0.21
CA VAL A 403 17.56 26.79 -0.39
C VAL A 403 18.62 26.41 0.65
N ASP A 404 18.79 27.20 1.69
CA ASP A 404 19.69 26.96 2.82
C ASP A 404 19.25 25.78 3.72
N ARG A 405 18.03 25.32 3.58
CA ARG A 405 17.48 24.10 4.23
C ARG A 405 17.51 22.86 3.33
N ILE A 406 17.91 22.98 2.05
CA ILE A 406 18.05 21.86 1.12
C ILE A 406 19.47 21.33 1.14
N TYR A 407 19.63 20.05 1.47
CA TYR A 407 20.91 19.34 1.48
C TYR A 407 20.86 18.21 0.45
N ILE A 408 21.97 17.99 -0.25
CA ILE A 408 22.13 16.86 -1.18
C ILE A 408 23.18 15.93 -0.61
N GLU A 409 22.78 14.69 -0.36
CA GLU A 409 23.62 13.62 0.17
C GLU A 409 23.34 12.34 -0.62
N ASP A 410 24.21 12.00 -1.57
CA ASP A 410 23.97 10.89 -2.49
C ASP A 410 23.89 9.54 -1.76
N GLU A 411 24.70 9.36 -0.71
CA GLU A 411 24.70 8.15 0.11
C GLU A 411 23.55 8.14 1.11
N LEU A 412 22.72 7.07 1.08
CA LEU A 412 21.52 6.95 1.91
C LEU A 412 21.84 7.04 3.41
N GLN A 413 22.90 6.38 3.88
CA GLN A 413 23.32 6.42 5.28
C GLN A 413 23.70 7.83 5.73
N SER A 414 24.52 8.52 4.93
CA SER A 414 24.95 9.90 5.21
C SER A 414 23.77 10.86 5.23
N GLY A 415 22.85 10.70 4.27
CA GLY A 415 21.65 11.52 4.19
C GLY A 415 20.69 11.30 5.38
N ILE A 416 20.47 10.06 5.80
CA ILE A 416 19.66 9.76 6.99
C ILE A 416 20.33 10.35 8.25
N ASN A 417 21.63 10.18 8.41
CA ASN A 417 22.36 10.75 9.54
C ASN A 417 22.26 12.29 9.53
N LYS A 418 22.36 12.93 8.35
CA LYS A 418 22.19 14.38 8.21
C LYS A 418 20.78 14.81 8.64
N ALA A 419 19.73 14.12 8.20
CA ALA A 419 18.34 14.41 8.60
C ALA A 419 18.12 14.26 10.12
N LEU A 420 18.75 13.26 10.73
CA LEU A 420 18.69 13.03 12.17
C LEU A 420 19.53 14.00 12.99
N SER A 421 20.58 14.64 12.40
CA SER A 421 21.43 15.62 13.10
C SER A 421 20.79 17.00 13.26
N VAL A 422 19.73 17.29 12.52
CA VAL A 422 19.02 18.58 12.59
C VAL A 422 18.15 18.62 13.84
N ALA A 423 18.01 19.81 14.45
CA ALA A 423 17.14 20.01 15.62
C ALA A 423 15.66 19.94 15.19
N ALA A 424 15.07 18.76 15.25
CA ALA A 424 13.68 18.49 14.90
C ALA A 424 13.12 17.41 15.81
N ASP A 425 11.80 17.44 16.06
CA ASP A 425 11.11 16.46 16.92
C ASP A 425 10.66 15.22 16.15
N ALA A 426 10.42 15.37 14.85
CA ALA A 426 10.04 14.29 13.96
C ALA A 426 10.93 14.26 12.70
N THR A 427 11.14 13.07 12.13
CA THR A 427 11.83 12.90 10.85
C THR A 427 11.01 11.97 9.95
N TYR A 428 10.80 12.42 8.72
CA TYR A 428 10.08 11.66 7.71
C TYR A 428 11.04 11.21 6.62
N ILE A 429 11.12 9.90 6.40
CA ILE A 429 11.96 9.27 5.40
C ILE A 429 11.06 8.84 4.25
N LEU A 430 11.05 9.62 3.17
CA LEU A 430 10.38 9.30 1.91
C LEU A 430 11.35 8.53 1.02
N SER A 431 10.92 7.45 0.42
CA SER A 431 11.79 6.67 -0.46
C SER A 431 11.03 5.97 -1.58
N THR A 432 11.66 5.85 -2.75
CA THR A 432 11.20 4.95 -3.79
C THR A 432 11.52 3.50 -3.46
N TYR A 433 10.97 2.56 -4.21
CA TYR A 433 10.95 1.15 -3.86
C TYR A 433 12.33 0.52 -3.62
N THR A 434 13.33 0.82 -4.48
CA THR A 434 14.66 0.20 -4.33
C THR A 434 15.48 0.81 -3.19
N ALA A 435 15.21 2.05 -2.80
CA ALA A 435 15.84 2.67 -1.64
C ALA A 435 15.19 2.24 -0.31
N LEU A 436 13.92 1.84 -0.34
CA LEU A 436 13.12 1.56 0.85
C LEU A 436 13.77 0.56 1.81
N PHE A 437 14.17 -0.61 1.30
CA PHE A 437 14.72 -1.67 2.15
C PHE A 437 16.08 -1.28 2.74
N VAL A 438 16.90 -0.56 1.98
CA VAL A 438 18.19 -0.04 2.46
C VAL A 438 17.96 0.99 3.56
N CYS A 439 17.07 1.95 3.35
CA CYS A 439 16.69 2.92 4.38
C CYS A 439 16.15 2.23 5.64
N ARG A 440 15.30 1.22 5.46
CA ARG A 440 14.73 0.44 6.57
C ARG A 440 15.81 -0.27 7.39
N ASP A 441 16.76 -0.92 6.74
CA ASP A 441 17.86 -1.62 7.42
C ASP A 441 18.75 -0.64 8.19
N ILE A 442 19.01 0.54 7.64
CA ILE A 442 19.72 1.63 8.32
C ILE A 442 18.95 2.05 9.58
N LEU A 443 17.64 2.30 9.46
CA LEU A 443 16.81 2.75 10.59
C LEU A 443 16.72 1.70 11.70
N LEU A 444 16.57 0.42 11.36
CA LEU A 444 16.59 -0.68 12.32
C LEU A 444 17.91 -0.75 13.10
N LYS A 445 19.03 -0.57 12.41
CA LYS A 445 20.35 -0.55 13.04
C LYS A 445 20.49 0.63 14.00
N LEU A 446 20.14 1.83 13.56
CA LEU A 446 20.18 3.04 14.39
C LEU A 446 19.27 2.94 15.61
N GLN A 447 18.09 2.37 15.48
CA GLN A 447 17.18 2.11 16.60
C GLN A 447 17.78 1.15 17.62
N GLN A 448 18.44 0.07 17.18
CA GLN A 448 19.13 -0.87 18.07
C GLN A 448 20.31 -0.20 18.81
N GLU A 449 21.09 0.62 18.12
CA GLU A 449 22.20 1.39 18.72
C GLU A 449 21.69 2.38 19.77
N SER A 450 20.58 3.08 19.50
CA SER A 450 19.92 4.00 20.44
C SER A 450 19.44 3.29 21.71
N ILE A 451 18.77 2.13 21.59
CA ILE A 451 18.32 1.32 22.72
C ILE A 451 19.51 0.87 23.58
N THR A 452 20.56 0.34 22.96
CA THR A 452 21.75 -0.15 23.64
C THR A 452 22.46 0.98 24.41
N SER A 453 22.51 2.17 23.82
CA SER A 453 23.11 3.35 24.47
C SER A 453 22.30 3.83 25.66
N ALA A 454 20.98 3.81 25.59
CA ALA A 454 20.08 4.15 26.68
C ALA A 454 20.21 3.18 27.87
N ASP A 455 20.27 1.87 27.60
CA ASP A 455 20.46 0.85 28.66
C ASP A 455 21.80 0.99 29.39
N LEU A 456 22.87 1.34 28.67
CA LEU A 456 24.19 1.58 29.25
C LEU A 456 24.22 2.83 30.16
N ILE A 457 23.47 3.86 29.83
CA ILE A 457 23.34 5.08 30.62
C ILE A 457 22.56 4.77 31.92
N ASP A 458 21.45 4.06 31.83
CA ASP A 458 20.63 3.66 32.96
C ASP A 458 21.40 2.76 33.94
N GLN A 459 22.22 1.82 33.44
CA GLN A 459 23.07 0.97 34.26
C GLN A 459 24.16 1.77 35.03
N LYS A 460 24.76 2.78 34.36
CA LYS A 460 25.74 3.66 34.98
C LYS A 460 25.12 4.56 36.05
N GLN A 461 23.90 5.05 35.86
CA GLN A 461 23.19 5.86 36.86
C GLN A 461 22.82 5.02 38.08
N LYS A 462 22.29 3.81 37.93
CA LYS A 462 21.98 2.88 39.02
C LYS A 462 23.22 2.44 39.78
N SER A 463 24.38 2.27 39.14
CA SER A 463 25.62 1.92 39.80
C SER A 463 26.22 3.09 40.58
N SER A 464 26.00 4.34 40.18
CA SER A 464 26.44 5.53 40.92
C SER A 464 25.56 5.83 42.12
N GLU A 465 24.24 5.56 42.06
CA GLU A 465 23.32 5.71 43.19
C GLU A 465 23.49 4.62 44.25
N SER A 466 24.05 3.45 43.92
CA SER A 466 24.33 2.37 44.88
C SER A 466 25.66 2.53 45.61
N GLN A 467 26.48 3.53 45.28
CA GLN A 467 27.79 3.82 45.90
C GLN A 467 27.82 5.12 46.72
N GLY A 468 26.72 5.85 46.80
CA GLY A 468 26.52 7.04 47.63
C GLY A 468 25.61 6.75 48.80
#